data_c7b7bf07d946f8cedaa1cb184c329e63
#
_entry.id   c7b7bf07d946f8cedaa1cb184c329e63
#
_cell.length_a   1.000
_cell.length_b   1.000
_cell.length_c   1.000
_cell.angle_alpha   90.00
_cell.angle_beta   90.00
_cell.angle_gamma   90.00
#
_symmetry.space_group_name_H-M   'P 1'
#
loop_
_entity.id
_entity.type
_entity.pdbx_description
1 polymer ?
#
loop_
_entity_poly.entity_id
_entity_poly.type
_entity_poly.pdbx_seq_one_letter_code
_entity_poly.pdbx_strand_id
1 'polypeptide(L)'
;LLPIVLAMFHTCFNVCNTGVLIWFIPQLEKVVCKLIKPKADKEDEDFRLRFIQAGIMKTPELSVFEAQQEIGSFGERIHRMFSMVSELLDTQDSKTFDKLYERIEKYEGISDNMEIEIAKYLDQVSDAHLSDDTKAKIRAMLREISEIESIGDSCFNLARTIKRKGENKEEFTAKQSENIHQMFKLVDEALTQMNYMFAHERHSISLNHTYNIETEINNYRTQLRNQNLDDVDNHLYTYGVGTLYMDIIQEC
;
A
#
# COMPACT_ATOMS: atom_id res chain seq x y z
N LEU A 1 -36.76 47.42 -8.37
CA LEU A 1 -37.61 46.22 -8.57
C LEU A 1 -36.93 45.22 -9.52
N LEU A 2 -36.41 45.63 -10.68
CA LEU A 2 -35.80 44.74 -11.68
C LEU A 2 -34.64 43.88 -11.15
N PRO A 3 -33.65 44.44 -10.38
CA PRO A 3 -32.54 43.64 -9.83
C PRO A 3 -32.99 42.56 -8.83
N ILE A 4 -34.01 42.84 -8.05
CA ILE A 4 -34.57 41.90 -7.06
C ILE A 4 -35.28 40.72 -7.78
N VAL A 5 -36.06 41.03 -8.80
CA VAL A 5 -36.75 40.00 -9.60
C VAL A 5 -35.74 39.10 -10.32
N LEU A 6 -34.66 39.68 -10.87
CA LEU A 6 -33.59 38.94 -11.51
C LEU A 6 -32.84 38.03 -10.53
N ALA A 7 -32.52 38.53 -9.33
CA ALA A 7 -31.90 37.75 -8.30
C ALA A 7 -32.77 36.59 -7.80
N MET A 8 -34.09 36.83 -7.61
CA MET A 8 -35.02 35.77 -7.24
C MET A 8 -35.14 34.71 -8.35
N PHE A 9 -35.24 35.13 -9.61
CA PHE A 9 -35.29 34.22 -10.75
C PHE A 9 -34.04 33.33 -10.78
N HIS A 10 -32.85 33.94 -10.64
CA HIS A 10 -31.59 33.21 -10.62
C HIS A 10 -31.49 32.19 -9.46
N THR A 11 -31.92 32.58 -8.28
CA THR A 11 -31.95 31.68 -7.11
C THR A 11 -32.93 30.52 -7.32
N CYS A 12 -34.17 30.80 -7.77
CA CYS A 12 -35.14 29.76 -8.05
C CYS A 12 -34.66 28.80 -9.15
N PHE A 13 -34.07 29.34 -10.23
CA PHE A 13 -33.52 28.54 -11.32
C PHE A 13 -32.41 27.60 -10.80
N ASN A 14 -31.46 28.11 -10.04
CA ASN A 14 -30.37 27.28 -9.49
C ASN A 14 -30.89 26.20 -8.51
N VAL A 15 -31.84 26.54 -7.63
CA VAL A 15 -32.43 25.57 -6.72
C VAL A 15 -33.17 24.47 -7.47
N CYS A 16 -34.00 24.83 -8.46
CA CYS A 16 -34.70 23.85 -9.29
C CYS A 16 -33.74 22.98 -10.11
N ASN A 17 -32.73 23.61 -10.72
CA ASN A 17 -31.72 22.89 -11.50
C ASN A 17 -30.91 21.91 -10.66
N THR A 18 -30.46 22.33 -9.48
CA THR A 18 -29.75 21.48 -8.54
C THR A 18 -30.65 20.35 -8.03
N GLY A 19 -31.90 20.64 -7.68
CA GLY A 19 -32.87 19.63 -7.24
C GLY A 19 -33.15 18.57 -8.31
N VAL A 20 -33.23 18.96 -9.58
CA VAL A 20 -33.40 18.03 -10.70
C VAL A 20 -32.12 17.23 -10.93
N LEU A 21 -30.95 17.87 -10.97
CA LEU A 21 -29.68 17.20 -11.26
C LEU A 21 -29.26 16.19 -10.21
N ILE A 22 -29.57 16.42 -8.93
CA ILE A 22 -29.29 15.47 -7.83
C ILE A 22 -29.94 14.09 -8.12
N TRP A 23 -31.12 14.05 -8.68
CA TRP A 23 -31.80 12.79 -9.04
C TRP A 23 -31.15 12.06 -10.22
N PHE A 24 -30.36 12.74 -11.02
CA PHE A 24 -29.65 12.18 -12.17
C PHE A 24 -28.21 11.78 -11.85
N ILE A 25 -27.69 12.08 -10.67
CA ILE A 25 -26.31 11.71 -10.27
C ILE A 25 -26.03 10.21 -10.50
N PRO A 26 -26.89 9.25 -10.04
CA PRO A 26 -26.61 7.84 -10.25
C PRO A 26 -26.63 7.42 -11.74
N GLN A 27 -27.43 8.10 -12.56
CA GLN A 27 -27.49 7.85 -14.00
C GLN A 27 -26.27 8.42 -14.72
N LEU A 28 -25.82 9.61 -14.32
CA LEU A 28 -24.59 10.23 -14.83
C LEU A 28 -23.37 9.41 -14.47
N GLU A 29 -23.28 8.92 -13.23
CA GLU A 29 -22.22 8.00 -12.77
C GLU A 29 -22.19 6.74 -13.65
N LYS A 30 -23.33 6.07 -13.87
CA LYS A 30 -23.41 4.90 -14.75
C LYS A 30 -22.99 5.20 -16.20
N VAL A 31 -23.34 6.36 -16.73
CA VAL A 31 -22.95 6.79 -18.09
C VAL A 31 -21.44 7.03 -18.14
N VAL A 32 -20.89 7.74 -17.16
CA VAL A 32 -19.44 8.01 -17.07
C VAL A 32 -18.65 6.70 -16.93
N CYS A 33 -19.04 5.82 -16.01
CA CYS A 33 -18.40 4.51 -15.82
C CYS A 33 -18.53 3.60 -17.05
N LYS A 34 -19.56 3.76 -17.87
CA LYS A 34 -19.73 3.00 -19.13
C LYS A 34 -18.88 3.56 -20.26
N LEU A 35 -18.70 4.89 -20.31
CA LEU A 35 -17.91 5.57 -21.35
C LEU A 35 -16.42 5.54 -21.05
N ILE A 36 -16.07 5.71 -19.78
CA ILE A 36 -14.69 5.66 -19.28
C ILE A 36 -14.53 4.30 -18.59
N LYS A 37 -14.19 3.28 -19.38
CA LYS A 37 -13.74 2.01 -18.80
C LYS A 37 -12.40 2.26 -18.10
N PRO A 38 -12.27 1.99 -16.80
CA PRO A 38 -10.96 2.06 -16.16
C PRO A 38 -10.03 1.09 -16.91
N LYS A 39 -8.91 1.59 -17.39
CA LYS A 39 -7.81 0.75 -17.88
C LYS A 39 -7.13 0.16 -16.65
N ALA A 40 -7.67 -0.97 -16.17
CA ALA A 40 -7.32 -1.56 -14.88
C ALA A 40 -5.82 -1.89 -14.70
N ASP A 41 -5.04 -2.01 -15.78
CA ASP A 41 -3.67 -2.50 -15.70
C ASP A 41 -2.56 -1.47 -16.00
N LYS A 42 -2.90 -0.27 -16.50
CA LYS A 42 -1.88 0.73 -16.85
C LYS A 42 -1.79 1.93 -15.89
N GLU A 43 -2.84 2.21 -15.11
CA GLU A 43 -2.85 3.35 -14.20
C GLU A 43 -2.03 3.09 -12.92
N ASP A 44 -1.87 1.82 -12.52
CA ASP A 44 -1.09 1.46 -11.35
C ASP A 44 0.44 1.44 -11.61
N GLU A 45 0.84 1.45 -12.87
CA GLU A 45 2.25 1.45 -13.26
C GLU A 45 2.82 2.86 -13.49
N ASP A 46 2.00 3.90 -13.51
CA ASP A 46 2.45 5.28 -13.60
C ASP A 46 2.45 5.92 -12.20
N PHE A 47 3.56 6.60 -11.88
CA PHE A 47 3.62 7.44 -10.70
C PHE A 47 2.62 8.58 -10.84
N ARG A 48 1.54 8.56 -10.05
CA ARG A 48 0.58 9.66 -9.92
C ARG A 48 -0.01 9.66 -8.52
N LEU A 49 0.13 10.82 -7.86
CA LEU A 49 -0.67 11.09 -6.67
C LEU A 49 -2.13 11.30 -7.10
N ARG A 50 -3.06 10.62 -6.42
CA ARG A 50 -4.48 10.61 -6.79
C ARG A 50 -5.26 11.73 -6.12
N PHE A 51 -4.93 12.02 -4.87
CA PHE A 51 -5.67 12.93 -4.00
C PHE A 51 -4.96 14.28 -3.83
N ILE A 52 -3.63 14.28 -3.86
CA ILE A 52 -2.80 15.47 -3.75
C ILE A 52 -2.64 16.11 -5.13
N GLN A 53 -3.26 17.27 -5.33
CA GLN A 53 -3.12 18.04 -6.57
C GLN A 53 -2.16 19.22 -6.36
N ALA A 54 -1.10 19.31 -7.15
CA ALA A 54 -0.15 20.40 -7.09
C ALA A 54 -0.83 21.75 -7.38
N GLY A 55 -0.62 22.74 -6.51
CA GLY A 55 -0.91 24.16 -6.77
C GLY A 55 -2.27 24.68 -6.29
N ILE A 56 -3.10 23.89 -5.64
CA ILE A 56 -4.34 24.40 -5.02
C ILE A 56 -4.14 24.44 -3.50
N MET A 57 -3.82 25.60 -2.97
CA MET A 57 -3.80 25.81 -1.51
C MET A 57 -5.24 25.74 -1.00
N LYS A 58 -5.57 24.65 -0.37
CA LYS A 58 -6.84 24.41 0.35
C LYS A 58 -6.65 24.75 1.83
N THR A 59 -7.73 24.64 2.60
CA THR A 59 -7.58 24.77 4.06
C THR A 59 -6.66 23.66 4.59
N PRO A 60 -5.87 23.92 5.63
CA PRO A 60 -4.96 22.91 6.19
C PRO A 60 -5.62 21.57 6.54
N GLU A 61 -6.84 21.62 7.06
CA GLU A 61 -7.61 20.44 7.42
C GLU A 61 -7.95 19.57 6.20
N LEU A 62 -8.33 20.21 5.09
CA LEU A 62 -8.61 19.50 3.84
C LEU A 62 -7.33 18.91 3.26
N SER A 63 -6.21 19.65 3.34
CA SER A 63 -4.91 19.17 2.87
C SER A 63 -4.42 17.96 3.67
N VAL A 64 -4.62 17.94 4.98
CA VAL A 64 -4.32 16.78 5.84
C VAL A 64 -5.21 15.59 5.49
N PHE A 65 -6.49 15.82 5.20
CA PHE A 65 -7.40 14.77 4.77
C PHE A 65 -7.00 14.17 3.41
N GLU A 66 -6.59 15.00 2.45
CA GLU A 66 -6.10 14.52 1.14
C GLU A 66 -4.81 13.72 1.28
N ALA A 67 -3.88 14.16 2.13
CA ALA A 67 -2.67 13.40 2.44
C ALA A 67 -3.01 12.03 3.07
N GLN A 68 -4.00 11.98 3.96
CA GLN A 68 -4.45 10.71 4.56
C GLN A 68 -5.02 9.75 3.51
N GLN A 69 -5.77 10.24 2.55
CA GLN A 69 -6.29 9.44 1.43
C GLN A 69 -5.15 8.91 0.55
N GLU A 70 -4.14 9.74 0.31
CA GLU A 70 -2.97 9.33 -0.48
C GLU A 70 -2.15 8.25 0.24
N ILE A 71 -1.97 8.35 1.57
CA ILE A 71 -1.33 7.33 2.40
C ILE A 71 -2.08 6.00 2.32
N GLY A 72 -3.42 6.03 2.37
CA GLY A 72 -4.23 4.83 2.15
C GLY A 72 -3.99 4.19 0.77
N SER A 73 -3.95 5.01 -0.29
CA SER A 73 -3.62 4.54 -1.65
C SER A 73 -2.20 3.96 -1.75
N PHE A 74 -1.25 4.54 -1.01
CA PHE A 74 0.12 4.05 -0.91
C PHE A 74 0.16 2.66 -0.25
N GLY A 75 -0.50 2.47 0.88
CA GLY A 75 -0.61 1.17 1.54
C GLY A 75 -1.22 0.08 0.65
N GLU A 76 -2.29 0.40 -0.10
CA GLU A 76 -2.88 -0.53 -1.07
C GLU A 76 -1.90 -0.91 -2.18
N ARG A 77 -1.06 0.02 -2.64
CA ARG A 77 -0.05 -0.23 -3.66
C ARG A 77 1.02 -1.20 -3.16
N ILE A 78 1.50 -1.01 -1.94
CA ILE A 78 2.48 -1.90 -1.31
C ILE A 78 1.89 -3.30 -1.09
N HIS A 79 0.63 -3.41 -0.69
CA HIS A 79 -0.04 -4.72 -0.58
C HIS A 79 -0.12 -5.44 -1.93
N ARG A 80 -0.39 -4.72 -3.03
CA ARG A 80 -0.31 -5.30 -4.39
C ARG A 80 1.11 -5.73 -4.75
N MET A 81 2.13 -4.95 -4.35
CA MET A 81 3.52 -5.32 -4.56
C MET A 81 3.87 -6.63 -3.83
N PHE A 82 3.44 -6.79 -2.57
CA PHE A 82 3.61 -8.04 -1.83
C PHE A 82 2.88 -9.21 -2.49
N SER A 83 1.68 -9.00 -3.01
CA SER A 83 0.94 -10.03 -3.77
C SER A 83 1.73 -10.50 -5.01
N MET A 84 2.42 -9.57 -5.71
CA MET A 84 3.30 -9.92 -6.83
C MET A 84 4.54 -10.70 -6.37
N VAL A 85 5.09 -10.42 -5.19
CA VAL A 85 6.20 -11.19 -4.60
C VAL A 85 5.75 -12.61 -4.29
N SER A 86 4.53 -12.79 -3.76
CA SER A 86 3.96 -14.11 -3.52
C SER A 86 3.78 -14.91 -4.81
N GLU A 87 3.31 -14.28 -5.89
CA GLU A 87 3.20 -14.89 -7.22
C GLU A 87 4.58 -15.23 -7.80
N LEU A 88 5.58 -14.36 -7.58
CA LEU A 88 6.96 -14.56 -8.04
C LEU A 88 7.58 -15.82 -7.44
N LEU A 89 7.30 -16.10 -6.16
CA LEU A 89 7.81 -17.28 -5.45
C LEU A 89 7.40 -18.58 -6.13
N ASP A 90 6.17 -18.64 -6.66
CA ASP A 90 5.57 -19.83 -7.28
C ASP A 90 5.77 -19.89 -8.79
N THR A 91 6.29 -18.82 -9.41
CA THR A 91 6.44 -18.72 -10.86
C THR A 91 7.64 -19.54 -11.34
N GLN A 92 7.38 -20.54 -12.19
CA GLN A 92 8.42 -21.40 -12.80
C GLN A 92 8.80 -20.96 -14.23
N ASP A 93 7.89 -20.26 -14.94
CA ASP A 93 8.15 -19.80 -16.29
C ASP A 93 9.08 -18.57 -16.29
N SER A 94 10.27 -18.70 -16.88
CA SER A 94 11.29 -17.64 -16.86
C SER A 94 10.78 -16.30 -17.41
N LYS A 95 9.97 -16.31 -18.48
CA LYS A 95 9.47 -15.06 -19.08
C LYS A 95 8.45 -14.35 -18.19
N THR A 96 7.62 -15.11 -17.50
CA THR A 96 6.64 -14.59 -16.54
C THR A 96 7.38 -14.08 -15.31
N PHE A 97 8.40 -14.82 -14.85
CA PHE A 97 9.25 -14.43 -13.73
C PHE A 97 9.93 -13.07 -13.99
N ASP A 98 10.60 -12.91 -15.14
CA ASP A 98 11.31 -11.69 -15.49
C ASP A 98 10.37 -10.49 -15.55
N LYS A 99 9.19 -10.64 -16.16
CA LYS A 99 8.17 -9.58 -16.21
C LYS A 99 7.66 -9.19 -14.84
N LEU A 100 7.42 -10.16 -13.97
CA LEU A 100 6.92 -9.93 -12.64
C LEU A 100 7.98 -9.24 -11.77
N TYR A 101 9.24 -9.68 -11.89
CA TYR A 101 10.37 -9.06 -11.22
C TYR A 101 10.58 -7.60 -11.66
N GLU A 102 10.60 -7.31 -12.97
CA GLU A 102 10.68 -5.94 -13.50
C GLU A 102 9.52 -5.05 -13.01
N ARG A 103 8.34 -5.64 -12.86
CA ARG A 103 7.18 -4.93 -12.35
C ARG A 103 7.33 -4.61 -10.86
N ILE A 104 7.85 -5.54 -10.06
CA ILE A 104 8.13 -5.30 -8.63
C ILE A 104 9.19 -4.20 -8.48
N GLU A 105 10.28 -4.23 -9.25
CA GLU A 105 11.31 -3.19 -9.27
C GLU A 105 10.74 -1.81 -9.62
N LYS A 106 9.83 -1.75 -10.59
CA LYS A 106 9.13 -0.51 -10.95
C LYS A 106 8.24 0.00 -9.79
N TYR A 107 7.60 -0.91 -9.06
CA TYR A 107 6.75 -0.55 -7.92
C TYR A 107 7.57 0.01 -6.75
N GLU A 108 8.78 -0.49 -6.53
CA GLU A 108 9.71 0.08 -5.55
C GLU A 108 10.07 1.52 -5.93
N GLY A 109 10.52 1.81 -7.15
CA GLY A 109 10.80 3.18 -7.56
C GLY A 109 9.57 4.12 -7.53
N ILE A 110 8.34 3.60 -7.66
CA ILE A 110 7.11 4.36 -7.43
C ILE A 110 6.91 4.61 -5.94
N SER A 111 7.20 3.62 -5.07
CA SER A 111 7.12 3.73 -3.62
C SER A 111 7.99 4.88 -3.09
N ASP A 112 9.26 4.91 -3.48
CA ASP A 112 10.21 5.98 -3.14
C ASP A 112 9.68 7.37 -3.52
N ASN A 113 9.19 7.48 -4.75
CA ASN A 113 8.64 8.74 -5.23
C ASN A 113 7.36 9.15 -4.47
N MET A 114 6.51 8.20 -4.07
CA MET A 114 5.31 8.49 -3.27
C MET A 114 5.68 9.01 -1.88
N GLU A 115 6.64 8.38 -1.20
CA GLU A 115 7.14 8.87 0.09
C GLU A 115 7.60 10.32 -0.03
N ILE A 116 8.51 10.60 -0.98
CA ILE A 116 9.09 11.93 -1.18
C ILE A 116 8.02 12.99 -1.47
N GLU A 117 7.09 12.71 -2.36
CA GLU A 117 6.09 13.69 -2.78
C GLU A 117 5.02 13.94 -1.72
N ILE A 118 4.60 12.90 -0.98
CA ILE A 118 3.69 13.06 0.16
C ILE A 118 4.38 13.82 1.29
N ALA A 119 5.66 13.52 1.58
CA ALA A 119 6.44 14.24 2.59
C ALA A 119 6.57 15.72 2.25
N LYS A 120 6.92 16.07 1.00
CA LYS A 120 6.98 17.46 0.52
C LYS A 120 5.65 18.19 0.66
N TYR A 121 4.55 17.51 0.34
CA TYR A 121 3.23 18.10 0.49
C TYR A 121 2.89 18.37 1.96
N LEU A 122 3.15 17.43 2.86
CA LEU A 122 2.92 17.59 4.30
C LEU A 122 3.80 18.70 4.89
N ASP A 123 5.04 18.85 4.41
CA ASP A 123 5.93 19.93 4.80
C ASP A 123 5.36 21.30 4.41
N GLN A 124 4.90 21.46 3.16
CA GLN A 124 4.23 22.68 2.70
C GLN A 124 2.96 23.01 3.51
N VAL A 125 2.16 21.99 3.89
CA VAL A 125 0.98 22.20 4.74
C VAL A 125 1.40 22.65 6.13
N SER A 126 2.54 22.19 6.64
CA SER A 126 3.04 22.52 7.99
C SER A 126 3.49 23.98 8.14
N ASP A 127 3.79 24.68 7.05
CA ASP A 127 4.13 26.11 7.04
C ASP A 127 2.94 27.02 7.40
N ALA A 128 1.72 26.51 7.36
CA ALA A 128 0.52 27.26 7.73
C ALA A 128 0.34 27.38 9.27
N HIS A 129 -0.53 28.30 9.70
CA HIS A 129 -0.93 28.40 11.10
C HIS A 129 -1.82 27.19 11.50
N LEU A 130 -1.20 26.16 12.04
CA LEU A 130 -1.84 24.90 12.40
C LEU A 130 -2.08 24.80 13.91
N SER A 131 -3.16 24.10 14.29
CA SER A 131 -3.36 23.65 15.68
C SER A 131 -2.30 22.59 16.07
N ASP A 132 -2.04 22.43 17.35
CA ASP A 132 -1.08 21.44 17.83
C ASP A 132 -1.53 20.01 17.52
N ASP A 133 -2.84 19.76 17.48
CA ASP A 133 -3.41 18.49 17.06
C ASP A 133 -3.12 18.18 15.58
N THR A 134 -3.30 19.17 14.70
CA THR A 134 -2.98 19.03 13.26
C THR A 134 -1.49 18.77 13.04
N LYS A 135 -0.60 19.48 13.78
CA LYS A 135 0.84 19.21 13.74
C LYS A 135 1.18 17.80 14.21
N ALA A 136 0.51 17.29 15.24
CA ALA A 136 0.71 15.93 15.71
C ALA A 136 0.29 14.89 14.64
N LYS A 137 -0.83 15.13 13.94
CA LYS A 137 -1.29 14.29 12.81
C LYS A 137 -0.27 14.27 11.68
N ILE A 138 0.24 15.44 11.26
CA ILE A 138 1.27 15.53 10.21
C ILE A 138 2.51 14.72 10.60
N ARG A 139 3.01 14.85 11.83
CA ARG A 139 4.16 14.06 12.31
C ARG A 139 3.89 12.56 12.32
N ALA A 140 2.67 12.14 12.61
CA ALA A 140 2.28 10.74 12.53
C ALA A 140 2.29 10.24 11.07
N MET A 141 1.70 11.02 10.15
CA MET A 141 1.67 10.70 8.71
C MET A 141 3.07 10.60 8.10
N LEU A 142 4.00 11.50 8.48
CA LEU A 142 5.39 11.44 8.03
C LEU A 142 6.09 10.13 8.45
N ARG A 143 5.79 9.62 9.66
CA ARG A 143 6.28 8.30 10.07
C ARG A 143 5.62 7.17 9.31
N GLU A 144 4.30 7.25 9.11
CA GLU A 144 3.54 6.23 8.37
C GLU A 144 4.05 6.04 6.94
N ILE A 145 4.33 7.13 6.21
CA ILE A 145 4.83 7.01 4.83
C ILE A 145 6.22 6.36 4.79
N SER A 146 7.09 6.67 5.75
CA SER A 146 8.42 6.06 5.84
C SER A 146 8.34 4.56 6.19
N GLU A 147 7.42 4.16 7.08
CA GLU A 147 7.20 2.75 7.39
C GLU A 147 6.58 1.98 6.20
N ILE A 148 5.68 2.61 5.43
CA ILE A 148 5.09 2.00 4.23
C ILE A 148 6.15 1.81 3.14
N GLU A 149 7.03 2.79 2.93
CA GLU A 149 8.17 2.69 2.01
C GLU A 149 9.10 1.55 2.43
N SER A 150 9.46 1.46 3.71
CA SER A 150 10.31 0.37 4.25
C SER A 150 9.70 -1.03 4.00
N ILE A 151 8.36 -1.16 4.00
CA ILE A 151 7.68 -2.40 3.60
C ILE A 151 7.87 -2.64 2.08
N GLY A 152 7.83 -1.58 1.26
CA GLY A 152 8.11 -1.65 -0.16
C GLY A 152 9.53 -2.16 -0.45
N ASP A 153 10.52 -1.61 0.24
CA ASP A 153 11.91 -2.07 0.19
C ASP A 153 12.04 -3.54 0.56
N SER A 154 11.37 -3.96 1.64
CA SER A 154 11.34 -5.37 2.05
C SER A 154 10.71 -6.27 1.00
N CYS A 155 9.63 -5.84 0.33
CA CYS A 155 9.05 -6.56 -0.81
C CYS A 155 10.06 -6.74 -1.96
N PHE A 156 10.83 -5.70 -2.28
CA PHE A 156 11.87 -5.79 -3.32
C PHE A 156 13.03 -6.69 -2.89
N ASN A 157 13.46 -6.63 -1.64
CA ASN A 157 14.48 -7.52 -1.08
C ASN A 157 14.05 -8.99 -1.12
N LEU A 158 12.78 -9.30 -0.81
CA LEU A 158 12.20 -10.64 -1.00
C LEU A 158 12.30 -11.09 -2.45
N ALA A 159 11.90 -10.25 -3.41
CA ALA A 159 11.97 -10.55 -4.85
C ALA A 159 13.42 -10.81 -5.29
N ARG A 160 14.39 -10.01 -4.82
CA ARG A 160 15.84 -10.22 -5.07
C ARG A 160 16.34 -11.56 -4.52
N THR A 161 15.90 -11.94 -3.33
CA THR A 161 16.30 -13.21 -2.71
C THR A 161 15.70 -14.40 -3.46
N ILE A 162 14.43 -14.31 -3.90
CA ILE A 162 13.78 -15.33 -4.75
C ILE A 162 14.53 -15.47 -6.09
N LYS A 163 14.93 -14.36 -6.72
CA LYS A 163 15.73 -14.37 -7.97
C LYS A 163 17.08 -15.03 -7.75
N ARG A 164 17.81 -14.66 -6.68
CA ARG A 164 19.12 -15.25 -6.31
C ARG A 164 19.02 -16.75 -6.10
N LYS A 165 17.94 -17.25 -5.47
CA LYS A 165 17.68 -18.68 -5.35
C LYS A 165 17.65 -19.37 -6.73
N GLY A 166 16.93 -18.79 -7.69
CA GLY A 166 16.86 -19.33 -9.06
C GLY A 166 18.20 -19.32 -9.79
N GLU A 167 18.96 -18.23 -9.68
CA GLU A 167 20.31 -18.08 -10.28
C GLU A 167 21.30 -19.10 -9.71
N ASN A 168 21.23 -19.38 -8.42
CA ASN A 168 22.06 -20.39 -7.74
C ASN A 168 21.61 -21.83 -8.03
N LYS A 169 20.45 -22.02 -8.68
CA LYS A 169 19.81 -23.32 -8.90
C LYS A 169 19.58 -24.10 -7.59
N GLU A 170 19.27 -23.39 -6.53
CA GLU A 170 18.95 -23.94 -5.23
C GLU A 170 17.43 -24.16 -5.14
N GLU A 171 17.03 -25.25 -4.47
CA GLU A 171 15.62 -25.57 -4.28
C GLU A 171 15.31 -25.69 -2.78
N PHE A 172 14.21 -25.11 -2.39
CA PHE A 172 13.69 -25.30 -1.03
C PHE A 172 13.08 -26.68 -0.89
N THR A 173 13.21 -27.26 0.28
CA THR A 173 12.48 -28.46 0.64
C THR A 173 10.96 -28.18 0.65
N ALA A 174 10.16 -29.22 0.51
CA ALA A 174 8.69 -29.06 0.60
C ALA A 174 8.27 -28.39 1.93
N LYS A 175 8.97 -28.68 3.02
CA LYS A 175 8.71 -28.10 4.34
C LYS A 175 9.09 -26.61 4.40
N GLN A 176 10.23 -26.22 3.84
CA GLN A 176 10.61 -24.81 3.74
C GLN A 176 9.63 -24.02 2.88
N SER A 177 9.20 -24.56 1.74
CA SER A 177 8.19 -23.93 0.89
C SER A 177 6.86 -23.74 1.64
N GLU A 178 6.38 -24.75 2.34
CA GLU A 178 5.18 -24.66 3.17
C GLU A 178 5.31 -23.55 4.24
N ASN A 179 6.45 -23.49 4.91
CA ASN A 179 6.72 -22.49 5.94
C ASN A 179 6.74 -21.06 5.37
N ILE A 180 7.35 -20.86 4.18
CA ILE A 180 7.35 -19.55 3.50
C ILE A 180 5.93 -19.14 3.15
N HIS A 181 5.12 -20.01 2.58
CA HIS A 181 3.72 -19.72 2.26
C HIS A 181 2.90 -19.37 3.51
N GLN A 182 3.13 -20.08 4.62
CA GLN A 182 2.45 -19.75 5.88
C GLN A 182 2.90 -18.38 6.41
N MET A 183 4.18 -18.03 6.33
CA MET A 183 4.68 -16.71 6.71
C MET A 183 4.08 -15.63 5.81
N PHE A 184 4.06 -15.83 4.49
CA PHE A 184 3.47 -14.89 3.53
C PHE A 184 1.98 -14.66 3.79
N LYS A 185 1.24 -15.70 4.19
CA LYS A 185 -0.16 -15.56 4.59
C LYS A 185 -0.32 -14.66 5.81
N LEU A 186 0.54 -14.78 6.81
CA LEU A 186 0.49 -13.93 8.01
C LEU A 186 0.83 -12.47 7.65
N VAL A 187 1.81 -12.24 6.77
CA VAL A 187 2.16 -10.89 6.28
C VAL A 187 1.01 -10.29 5.46
N ASP A 188 0.36 -11.06 4.60
CA ASP A 188 -0.82 -10.62 3.84
C ASP A 188 -1.98 -10.21 4.76
N GLU A 189 -2.21 -10.96 5.84
CA GLU A 189 -3.18 -10.59 6.87
C GLU A 189 -2.79 -9.28 7.58
N ALA A 190 -1.50 -9.08 7.88
CA ALA A 190 -1.00 -7.84 8.48
C ALA A 190 -1.20 -6.63 7.54
N LEU A 191 -0.88 -6.78 6.25
CA LEU A 191 -1.07 -5.72 5.24
C LEU A 191 -2.56 -5.43 5.00
N THR A 192 -3.41 -6.45 5.01
CA THR A 192 -4.86 -6.29 4.95
C THR A 192 -5.37 -5.49 6.14
N GLN A 193 -4.90 -5.80 7.35
CA GLN A 193 -5.26 -5.08 8.56
C GLN A 193 -4.73 -3.64 8.54
N MET A 194 -3.52 -3.40 8.05
CA MET A 194 -2.96 -2.06 7.86
C MET A 194 -3.86 -1.21 6.95
N ASN A 195 -4.23 -1.73 5.77
CA ASN A 195 -5.10 -1.02 4.84
C ASN A 195 -6.50 -0.78 5.42
N TYR A 196 -7.04 -1.73 6.18
CA TYR A 196 -8.28 -1.54 6.91
C TYR A 196 -8.19 -0.36 7.89
N MET A 197 -7.06 -0.22 8.60
CA MET A 197 -6.85 0.88 9.54
C MET A 197 -6.70 2.23 8.84
N PHE A 198 -6.13 2.29 7.64
CA PHE A 198 -6.04 3.54 6.86
C PHE A 198 -7.41 3.97 6.31
N ALA A 199 -8.29 3.02 5.99
CA ALA A 199 -9.62 3.30 5.46
C ALA A 199 -10.65 3.73 6.51
N HIS A 200 -10.38 3.52 7.81
CA HIS A 200 -11.34 3.75 8.90
C HIS A 200 -10.81 4.73 9.94
N GLU A 201 -11.72 5.37 10.68
CA GLU A 201 -11.34 6.26 11.78
C GLU A 201 -10.64 5.49 12.91
N ARG A 202 -9.44 5.92 13.27
CA ARG A 202 -8.56 5.27 14.26
C ARG A 202 -9.21 5.06 15.63
N HIS A 203 -10.13 5.94 16.04
CA HIS A 203 -10.81 5.84 17.35
C HIS A 203 -11.83 4.70 17.45
N SER A 204 -12.22 4.12 16.32
CA SER A 204 -13.20 3.03 16.26
C SER A 204 -12.57 1.63 16.17
N ILE A 205 -11.24 1.54 16.03
CA ILE A 205 -10.55 0.28 15.74
C ILE A 205 -9.86 -0.26 17.01
N SER A 206 -10.11 -1.54 17.30
CA SER A 206 -9.36 -2.26 18.35
C SER A 206 -8.01 -2.70 17.81
N LEU A 207 -6.92 -2.27 18.45
CA LEU A 207 -5.56 -2.68 18.09
C LEU A 207 -5.22 -4.13 18.49
N ASN A 208 -6.09 -4.81 19.23
CA ASN A 208 -5.81 -6.17 19.72
C ASN A 208 -5.55 -7.15 18.59
N HIS A 209 -6.29 -7.02 17.48
CA HIS A 209 -6.09 -7.90 16.32
C HIS A 209 -4.71 -7.67 15.68
N THR A 210 -4.30 -6.42 15.52
CA THR A 210 -2.97 -6.06 15.00
C THR A 210 -1.85 -6.62 15.86
N TYR A 211 -1.93 -6.47 17.18
CA TYR A 211 -0.94 -7.04 18.11
C TYR A 211 -0.89 -8.56 18.09
N ASN A 212 -2.04 -9.22 17.88
CA ASN A 212 -2.09 -10.67 17.76
C ASN A 212 -1.36 -11.15 16.49
N ILE A 213 -1.61 -10.51 15.34
CA ILE A 213 -0.93 -10.84 14.08
C ILE A 213 0.59 -10.62 14.21
N GLU A 214 1.01 -9.47 14.74
CA GLU A 214 2.43 -9.18 14.99
C GLU A 214 3.08 -10.23 15.89
N THR A 215 2.41 -10.59 16.97
CA THR A 215 2.89 -11.63 17.90
C THR A 215 3.03 -12.99 17.21
N GLU A 216 2.07 -13.34 16.36
CA GLU A 216 2.10 -14.61 15.62
C GLU A 216 3.24 -14.64 14.61
N ILE A 217 3.45 -13.56 13.84
CA ILE A 217 4.59 -13.43 12.91
C ILE A 217 5.92 -13.57 13.68
N ASN A 218 6.10 -12.86 14.78
CA ASN A 218 7.32 -12.87 15.56
C ASN A 218 7.62 -14.25 16.19
N ASN A 219 6.60 -14.93 16.70
CA ASN A 219 6.71 -16.28 17.25
C ASN A 219 7.04 -17.28 16.14
N TYR A 220 6.37 -17.23 15.02
CA TYR A 220 6.59 -18.12 13.89
C TYR A 220 7.99 -17.92 13.30
N ARG A 221 8.45 -16.67 13.10
CA ARG A 221 9.82 -16.34 12.70
C ARG A 221 10.85 -16.96 13.63
N THR A 222 10.65 -16.83 14.94
CA THR A 222 11.56 -17.39 15.95
C THR A 222 11.60 -18.92 15.91
N GLN A 223 10.46 -19.56 15.76
CA GLN A 223 10.35 -21.00 15.61
C GLN A 223 11.10 -21.49 14.36
N LEU A 224 10.87 -20.85 13.20
CA LEU A 224 11.50 -21.23 11.94
C LEU A 224 13.01 -21.03 11.95
N ARG A 225 13.50 -19.96 12.60
CA ARG A 225 14.93 -19.73 12.78
C ARG A 225 15.59 -20.84 13.59
N ASN A 226 14.99 -21.24 14.70
CA ASN A 226 15.54 -22.30 15.53
C ASN A 226 15.51 -23.64 14.80
N GLN A 227 14.43 -23.95 14.11
CA GLN A 227 14.33 -25.16 13.28
C GLN A 227 15.37 -25.17 12.15
N ASN A 228 15.61 -24.05 11.47
CA ASN A 228 16.61 -23.96 10.41
C ASN A 228 18.02 -24.25 10.92
N LEU A 229 18.36 -23.79 12.13
CA LEU A 229 19.67 -24.11 12.74
C LEU A 229 19.82 -25.61 12.96
N ASP A 230 18.82 -26.24 13.57
CA ASP A 230 18.82 -27.69 13.82
C ASP A 230 18.88 -28.48 12.50
N ASP A 231 18.12 -28.07 11.48
CA ASP A 231 18.05 -28.75 10.19
C ASP A 231 19.37 -28.65 9.40
N VAL A 232 20.06 -27.50 9.45
CA VAL A 232 21.41 -27.33 8.87
C VAL A 232 22.43 -28.17 9.59
N ASP A 233 22.42 -28.19 10.92
CA ASP A 233 23.34 -29.01 11.73
C ASP A 233 23.13 -30.52 11.49
N ASN A 234 21.91 -30.94 11.23
CA ASN A 234 21.56 -32.31 10.85
C ASN A 234 21.77 -32.62 9.35
N HIS A 235 22.32 -31.67 8.58
CA HIS A 235 22.60 -31.83 7.14
C HIS A 235 21.37 -32.16 6.27
N LEU A 236 20.18 -31.70 6.64
CA LEU A 236 18.97 -31.91 5.85
C LEU A 236 18.99 -31.11 4.52
N TYR A 237 19.74 -30.00 4.52
CA TYR A 237 20.03 -29.17 3.36
C TYR A 237 21.34 -28.39 3.57
N THR A 238 21.85 -27.75 2.51
CA THR A 238 23.09 -26.99 2.56
C THR A 238 22.93 -25.70 3.38
N TYR A 239 24.04 -25.20 3.92
CA TYR A 239 24.08 -23.89 4.58
C TYR A 239 23.55 -22.76 3.66
N GLY A 240 23.88 -22.82 2.34
CA GLY A 240 23.42 -21.84 1.36
C GLY A 240 21.89 -21.79 1.26
N VAL A 241 21.23 -22.93 1.15
CA VAL A 241 19.77 -23.05 1.14
C VAL A 241 19.18 -22.53 2.45
N GLY A 242 19.78 -22.92 3.60
CA GLY A 242 19.33 -22.43 4.91
C GLY A 242 19.43 -20.91 5.06
N THR A 243 20.47 -20.29 4.50
CA THR A 243 20.66 -18.83 4.51
C THR A 243 19.60 -18.14 3.65
N LEU A 244 19.39 -18.57 2.39
CA LEU A 244 18.35 -18.00 1.52
C LEU A 244 16.95 -18.15 2.11
N TYR A 245 16.66 -19.29 2.70
CA TYR A 245 15.40 -19.52 3.41
C TYR A 245 15.21 -18.52 4.55
N MET A 246 16.25 -18.33 5.38
CA MET A 246 16.18 -17.39 6.50
C MET A 246 16.17 -15.93 6.06
N ASP A 247 16.84 -15.57 4.96
CA ASP A 247 16.75 -14.23 4.36
C ASP A 247 15.27 -13.89 4.04
N ILE A 248 14.52 -14.85 3.45
CA ILE A 248 13.09 -14.65 3.18
C ILE A 248 12.27 -14.53 4.48
N ILE A 249 12.49 -15.42 5.45
CA ILE A 249 11.71 -15.43 6.69
C ILE A 249 12.00 -14.20 7.57
N GLN A 250 13.20 -13.65 7.53
CA GLN A 250 13.58 -12.47 8.32
C GLN A 250 13.11 -11.17 7.70
N GLU A 251 13.01 -11.11 6.38
CA GLU A 251 12.50 -9.95 5.65
C GLU A 251 10.97 -9.80 5.82
N CYS A 252 10.24 -10.88 6.09
CA CYS A 252 8.82 -10.84 6.48
C CYS A 252 8.64 -10.29 7.89
#